data_4a2ea8aa72791f8639185e211913c09b
#
_entry.id   4a2ea8aa72791f8639185e211913c09b
#
_cell.length_a   1.000
_cell.length_b   1.000
_cell.length_c   1.000
_cell.angle_alpha   90.00
_cell.angle_beta   90.00
_cell.angle_gamma   90.00
#
_symmetry.space_group_name_H-M   'P 1'
#
loop_
_entity.id
_entity.type
_entity.pdbx_description
1 polymer ?
#
loop_
_entity_poly.entity_id
_entity_poly.type
_entity_poly.pdbx_seq_one_letter_code
_entity_poly.pdbx_strand_id
1 'polypeptide(L)'
;MPLRAFRIAYDGTDYYGYQRQPDVPTVEDTIFDALRALGVLESDADKPDGYAAAGRTDAGVSALAQTIALEAPGWLTPRALNAELPADVRAWASADAPDGFHATHHASRRTYTYHLYAPSDVPADSEIALIDDEHFLTACEALSGTHDVANLTPDDHNTERTLALTATRDGDYLVVTA
;
A
#
# COMPACT_ATOMS: atom_id res chain seq x y z
N MET A 1 -23.50 6.33 9.39
CA MET A 1 -22.97 5.24 10.25
C MET A 1 -21.70 5.75 10.94
N PRO A 2 -21.17 5.10 12.02
CA PRO A 2 -19.88 5.50 12.58
C PRO A 2 -18.76 5.29 11.57
N LEU A 3 -17.77 6.17 11.61
CA LEU A 3 -16.57 6.01 10.81
C LEU A 3 -15.67 4.94 11.43
N ARG A 4 -15.23 3.98 10.64
CA ARG A 4 -14.38 2.88 11.08
C ARG A 4 -13.15 2.74 10.19
N ALA A 5 -12.03 2.39 10.80
CA ALA A 5 -10.79 2.09 10.10
C ALA A 5 -10.51 0.59 10.12
N PHE A 6 -9.97 0.06 9.02
CA PHE A 6 -9.56 -1.33 8.87
C PHE A 6 -8.11 -1.41 8.39
N ARG A 7 -7.40 -2.42 8.86
CA ARG A 7 -6.12 -2.84 8.30
C ARG A 7 -6.34 -3.99 7.34
N ILE A 8 -5.89 -3.80 6.11
CA ILE A 8 -6.03 -4.76 5.01
C ILE A 8 -4.65 -5.21 4.56
N ALA A 9 -4.46 -6.51 4.47
CA ALA A 9 -3.33 -7.13 3.79
C ALA A 9 -3.81 -7.72 2.46
N TYR A 10 -2.96 -7.68 1.44
CA TYR A 10 -3.26 -8.30 0.15
C TYR A 10 -1.99 -8.72 -0.60
N ASP A 11 -2.10 -9.80 -1.34
CA ASP A 11 -1.17 -10.15 -2.39
C ASP A 11 -1.62 -9.45 -3.68
N GLY A 12 -0.81 -8.52 -4.17
CA GLY A 12 -1.13 -7.69 -5.32
C GLY A 12 -0.80 -8.32 -6.67
N THR A 13 -0.23 -9.54 -6.70
CA THR A 13 0.33 -10.17 -7.90
C THR A 13 -0.67 -10.24 -9.05
N ASP A 14 -1.93 -10.58 -8.75
CA ASP A 14 -2.98 -10.74 -9.76
C ASP A 14 -3.88 -9.49 -9.91
N TYR A 15 -3.50 -8.36 -9.29
CA TYR A 15 -4.25 -7.11 -9.34
C TYR A 15 -3.54 -6.04 -10.17
N TYR A 16 -4.32 -5.26 -10.92
CA TYR A 16 -3.85 -4.10 -11.67
C TYR A 16 -3.74 -2.85 -10.80
N GLY A 17 -3.33 -3.06 -9.55
CA GLY A 17 -3.15 -2.04 -8.54
C GLY A 17 -4.30 -1.97 -7.53
N TYR A 18 -4.17 -1.01 -6.63
CA TYR A 18 -5.16 -0.83 -5.57
C TYR A 18 -6.44 -0.18 -6.08
N GLN A 19 -6.31 0.96 -6.76
CA GLN A 19 -7.43 1.80 -7.16
C GLN A 19 -8.26 1.19 -8.27
N ARG A 20 -9.57 1.30 -8.17
CA ARG A 20 -10.55 0.87 -9.19
C ARG A 20 -10.22 1.42 -10.57
N GLN A 21 -10.29 0.55 -11.55
CA GLN A 21 -10.10 0.83 -12.96
C GLN A 21 -11.12 0.03 -13.80
N PRO A 22 -11.57 0.53 -14.95
CA PRO A 22 -12.46 -0.23 -15.82
C PRO A 22 -11.81 -1.52 -16.32
N ASP A 23 -12.59 -2.59 -16.36
CA ASP A 23 -12.29 -3.85 -17.06
C ASP A 23 -11.06 -4.64 -16.54
N VAL A 24 -10.51 -4.29 -15.38
CA VAL A 24 -9.38 -5.02 -14.77
C VAL A 24 -9.61 -5.25 -13.27
N PRO A 25 -9.15 -6.38 -12.69
CA PRO A 25 -9.27 -6.63 -11.27
C PRO A 25 -8.40 -5.67 -10.45
N THR A 26 -8.98 -5.09 -9.40
CA THR A 26 -8.28 -4.21 -8.45
C THR A 26 -8.61 -4.59 -7.02
N VAL A 27 -7.72 -4.26 -6.08
CA VAL A 27 -7.94 -4.54 -4.65
C VAL A 27 -9.16 -3.79 -4.12
N GLU A 28 -9.37 -2.55 -4.56
CA GLU A 28 -10.49 -1.70 -4.14
C GLU A 28 -11.84 -2.26 -4.62
N ASP A 29 -11.93 -2.75 -5.87
CA ASP A 29 -13.14 -3.42 -6.37
C ASP A 29 -13.47 -4.66 -5.54
N THR A 30 -12.46 -5.49 -5.25
CA THR A 30 -12.62 -6.69 -4.42
C THR A 30 -13.18 -6.36 -3.02
N ILE A 31 -12.69 -5.28 -2.40
CA ILE A 31 -13.21 -4.81 -1.12
C ILE A 31 -14.66 -4.32 -1.26
N PHE A 32 -14.97 -3.56 -2.31
CA PHE A 32 -16.32 -3.04 -2.52
C PHE A 32 -17.32 -4.15 -2.83
N ASP A 33 -16.91 -5.17 -3.56
CA ASP A 33 -17.76 -6.35 -3.82
C ASP A 33 -18.07 -7.12 -2.53
N ALA A 34 -17.09 -7.30 -1.65
CA ALA A 34 -17.32 -7.87 -0.34
C ALA A 34 -18.28 -7.01 0.51
N LEU A 35 -18.16 -5.68 0.46
CA LEU A 35 -19.09 -4.78 1.15
C LEU A 35 -20.51 -4.83 0.58
N ARG A 36 -20.65 -5.00 -0.75
CA ARG A 36 -21.96 -5.22 -1.40
C ARG A 36 -22.58 -6.55 -0.98
N ALA A 37 -21.79 -7.62 -0.98
CA ALA A 37 -22.25 -8.94 -0.55
C ALA A 37 -22.75 -8.92 0.89
N LEU A 38 -22.16 -8.11 1.76
CA LEU A 38 -22.56 -7.91 3.14
C LEU A 38 -23.72 -6.89 3.32
N GLY A 39 -24.18 -6.24 2.24
CA GLY A 39 -25.23 -5.21 2.31
C GLY A 39 -24.78 -3.93 3.02
N VAL A 40 -23.48 -3.66 3.09
CA VAL A 40 -22.89 -2.43 3.64
C VAL A 40 -22.79 -1.35 2.56
N LEU A 41 -22.53 -1.75 1.33
CA LEU A 41 -22.54 -0.89 0.15
C LEU A 41 -23.72 -1.27 -0.74
N GLU A 42 -24.54 -0.27 -1.11
CA GLU A 42 -25.65 -0.48 -2.04
C GLU A 42 -25.13 -0.90 -3.43
N SER A 43 -25.94 -1.67 -4.16
CA SER A 43 -25.52 -2.24 -5.45
C SER A 43 -25.23 -1.20 -6.53
N ASP A 44 -25.89 -0.04 -6.46
CA ASP A 44 -25.75 1.09 -7.40
C ASP A 44 -24.81 2.20 -6.88
N ALA A 45 -24.33 2.08 -5.64
CA ALA A 45 -23.39 3.04 -5.07
C ALA A 45 -21.98 2.84 -5.64
N ASP A 46 -21.35 3.94 -6.03
CA ASP A 46 -19.99 3.91 -6.57
C ASP A 46 -18.96 3.56 -5.49
N LYS A 47 -19.10 4.11 -4.30
CA LYS A 47 -18.20 3.87 -3.15
C LYS A 47 -18.92 4.03 -1.82
N PRO A 48 -18.41 3.42 -0.72
CA PRO A 48 -18.94 3.64 0.62
C PRO A 48 -18.78 5.10 1.07
N ASP A 49 -19.72 5.59 1.88
CA ASP A 49 -19.60 6.89 2.53
C ASP A 49 -18.35 6.95 3.41
N GLY A 50 -17.69 8.11 3.44
CA GLY A 50 -16.47 8.32 4.21
C GLY A 50 -15.26 7.49 3.76
N TYR A 51 -15.35 6.80 2.62
CA TYR A 51 -14.27 5.93 2.16
C TYR A 51 -13.01 6.71 1.77
N ALA A 52 -11.89 6.26 2.35
CA ALA A 52 -10.53 6.69 2.00
C ALA A 52 -9.53 5.56 2.25
N ALA A 53 -8.52 5.44 1.40
CA ALA A 53 -7.37 4.57 1.60
C ALA A 53 -6.12 5.41 1.94
N ALA A 54 -5.24 4.90 2.80
CA ALA A 54 -4.02 5.62 3.21
C ALA A 54 -3.02 5.78 2.07
N GLY A 55 -2.99 4.85 1.12
CA GLY A 55 -2.16 4.89 -0.07
C GLY A 55 -2.79 4.09 -1.20
N ARG A 56 -2.26 4.25 -2.41
CA ARG A 56 -2.60 3.47 -3.59
C ARG A 56 -1.34 2.79 -4.04
N THR A 57 -1.38 1.48 -4.18
CA THR A 57 -0.28 0.68 -4.72
C THR A 57 -0.48 0.47 -6.22
N ASP A 58 0.61 0.39 -6.94
CA ASP A 58 0.62 0.08 -8.38
C ASP A 58 0.33 -1.40 -8.63
N ALA A 59 0.17 -1.77 -9.91
CA ALA A 59 -0.06 -3.15 -10.34
C ALA A 59 1.04 -4.09 -9.80
N GLY A 60 0.62 -5.24 -9.30
CA GLY A 60 1.51 -6.27 -8.74
C GLY A 60 2.04 -6.00 -7.33
N VAL A 61 1.81 -4.81 -6.75
CA VAL A 61 2.34 -4.46 -5.42
C VAL A 61 1.43 -4.97 -4.33
N SER A 62 2.00 -5.74 -3.41
CA SER A 62 1.34 -6.27 -2.22
C SER A 62 1.40 -5.31 -1.04
N ALA A 63 0.54 -5.49 -0.04
CA ALA A 63 0.60 -4.74 1.21
C ALA A 63 0.29 -5.62 2.42
N LEU A 64 1.03 -5.41 3.51
CA LEU A 64 0.77 -6.07 4.78
C LEU A 64 -0.23 -5.30 5.66
N ALA A 65 -0.32 -3.98 5.49
CA ALA A 65 -1.06 -3.12 6.42
C ALA A 65 -1.59 -1.85 5.77
N GLN A 66 -2.24 -1.96 4.62
CA GLN A 66 -3.02 -0.86 4.05
C GLN A 66 -4.11 -0.44 5.04
N THR A 67 -4.28 0.85 5.25
CA THR A 67 -5.37 1.37 6.07
C THR A 67 -6.47 1.91 5.17
N ILE A 68 -7.70 1.46 5.40
CA ILE A 68 -8.90 2.08 4.82
C ILE A 68 -9.79 2.61 5.93
N ALA A 69 -10.55 3.63 5.63
CA ALA A 69 -11.64 4.13 6.49
C ALA A 69 -12.92 4.21 5.69
N LEU A 70 -14.05 3.93 6.32
CA LEU A 70 -15.38 4.06 5.72
C LEU A 70 -16.43 4.16 6.83
N GLU A 71 -17.58 4.75 6.53
CA GLU A 71 -18.76 4.63 7.39
C GLU A 71 -19.29 3.19 7.32
N ALA A 72 -19.38 2.55 8.48
CA ALA A 72 -19.79 1.15 8.54
C ALA A 72 -20.56 0.84 9.83
N PRO A 73 -21.46 -0.14 9.79
CA PRO A 73 -22.16 -0.60 10.99
C PRO A 73 -21.19 -1.26 11.98
N GLY A 74 -21.47 -1.15 13.27
CA GLY A 74 -20.58 -1.67 14.33
C GLY A 74 -20.33 -3.19 14.25
N TRP A 75 -21.21 -3.96 13.61
CA TRP A 75 -21.03 -5.40 13.40
C TRP A 75 -20.03 -5.74 12.29
N LEU A 76 -19.68 -4.80 11.39
CA LEU A 76 -18.69 -5.04 10.35
C LEU A 76 -17.30 -5.18 11.00
N THR A 77 -16.91 -6.39 11.26
CA THR A 77 -15.61 -6.75 11.83
C THR A 77 -14.68 -7.32 10.74
N PRO A 78 -13.36 -7.44 10.99
CA PRO A 78 -12.46 -8.18 10.08
C PRO A 78 -12.97 -9.59 9.76
N ARG A 79 -13.57 -10.29 10.75
CA ARG A 79 -14.14 -11.62 10.53
C ARG A 79 -15.32 -11.59 9.56
N ALA A 80 -16.21 -10.61 9.71
CA ALA A 80 -17.36 -10.48 8.82
C ALA A 80 -16.91 -10.14 7.40
N LEU A 81 -15.97 -9.18 7.25
CA LEU A 81 -15.43 -8.79 5.95
C LEU A 81 -14.71 -9.95 5.28
N ASN A 82 -13.91 -10.72 6.02
CA ASN A 82 -13.18 -11.89 5.51
C ASN A 82 -14.06 -13.07 5.10
N ALA A 83 -15.35 -13.07 5.44
CA ALA A 83 -16.27 -14.09 4.95
C ALA A 83 -16.55 -13.93 3.46
N GLU A 84 -16.46 -12.70 2.95
CA GLU A 84 -16.71 -12.36 1.53
C GLU A 84 -15.44 -12.03 0.76
N LEU A 85 -14.33 -11.70 1.45
CA LEU A 85 -13.06 -11.44 0.79
C LEU A 85 -12.38 -12.72 0.29
N PRO A 86 -11.75 -12.72 -0.90
CA PRO A 86 -10.97 -13.84 -1.41
C PRO A 86 -9.71 -14.09 -0.55
N ALA A 87 -9.01 -15.20 -0.79
CA ALA A 87 -7.88 -15.62 0.06
C ALA A 87 -6.69 -14.67 0.07
N ASP A 88 -6.50 -13.95 -1.01
CA ASP A 88 -5.41 -13.00 -1.27
C ASP A 88 -5.67 -11.58 -0.74
N VAL A 89 -6.88 -11.28 -0.26
CA VAL A 89 -7.21 -10.01 0.42
C VAL A 89 -7.79 -10.29 1.80
N ARG A 90 -7.21 -9.72 2.86
CA ARG A 90 -7.61 -10.00 4.25
C ARG A 90 -7.65 -8.75 5.10
N ALA A 91 -8.77 -8.54 5.79
CA ALA A 91 -8.84 -7.62 6.92
C ALA A 91 -8.34 -8.31 8.18
N TRP A 92 -7.43 -7.70 8.95
CA TRP A 92 -6.88 -8.33 10.15
C TRP A 92 -7.04 -7.49 11.42
N ALA A 93 -7.38 -6.21 11.30
CA ALA A 93 -7.71 -5.35 12.43
C ALA A 93 -8.77 -4.32 12.04
N SER A 94 -9.53 -3.83 13.01
CA SER A 94 -10.41 -2.68 12.87
C SER A 94 -10.52 -1.90 14.17
N ALA A 95 -10.81 -0.61 14.04
CA ALA A 95 -11.09 0.29 15.17
C ALA A 95 -12.13 1.32 14.75
N ASP A 96 -12.83 1.89 15.71
CA ASP A 96 -13.62 3.09 15.48
C ASP A 96 -12.65 4.25 15.22
N ALA A 97 -12.94 5.03 14.22
CA ALA A 97 -12.13 6.19 13.86
C ALA A 97 -12.79 7.47 14.44
N PRO A 98 -11.98 8.45 14.89
CA PRO A 98 -12.53 9.72 15.35
C PRO A 98 -13.22 10.48 14.22
N ASP A 99 -14.14 11.36 14.58
CA ASP A 99 -14.83 12.22 13.63
C ASP A 99 -13.83 13.01 12.78
N GLY A 100 -14.06 13.05 11.48
CA GLY A 100 -13.19 13.74 10.52
C GLY A 100 -11.89 13.00 10.18
N PHE A 101 -11.69 11.77 10.67
CA PHE A 101 -10.55 10.98 10.26
C PHE A 101 -10.59 10.69 8.76
N HIS A 102 -9.44 10.85 8.10
CA HIS A 102 -9.26 10.54 6.68
C HIS A 102 -7.98 9.73 6.50
N ALA A 103 -8.10 8.48 6.04
CA ALA A 103 -6.97 7.56 6.00
C ALA A 103 -5.77 8.09 5.19
N THR A 104 -6.01 8.83 4.10
CA THR A 104 -4.93 9.40 3.27
C THR A 104 -4.22 10.56 3.98
N HIS A 105 -4.99 11.51 4.56
CA HIS A 105 -4.45 12.77 5.08
C HIS A 105 -3.89 12.64 6.49
N HIS A 106 -4.42 11.70 7.28
CA HIS A 106 -3.96 11.46 8.64
C HIS A 106 -2.98 10.28 8.77
N ALA A 107 -2.51 9.74 7.64
CA ALA A 107 -1.41 8.79 7.65
C ALA A 107 -0.13 9.49 8.13
N SER A 108 0.39 9.08 9.28
CA SER A 108 1.64 9.65 9.84
C SER A 108 2.89 9.14 9.12
N ARG A 109 2.81 7.95 8.54
CA ARG A 109 3.90 7.32 7.78
C ARG A 109 3.35 6.29 6.80
N ARG A 110 4.07 6.11 5.70
CA ARG A 110 3.96 4.97 4.78
C ARG A 110 5.30 4.27 4.74
N THR A 111 5.29 2.95 4.82
CA THR A 111 6.51 2.15 4.75
C THR A 111 6.43 1.26 3.51
N TYR A 112 7.47 1.28 2.70
CA TYR A 112 7.60 0.49 1.49
C TYR A 112 8.83 -0.40 1.61
N THR A 113 8.74 -1.62 1.12
CA THR A 113 9.88 -2.54 1.04
C THR A 113 10.05 -2.96 -0.41
N TYR A 114 11.25 -2.78 -0.93
CA TYR A 114 11.65 -3.15 -2.28
C TYR A 114 12.68 -4.28 -2.20
N HIS A 115 12.45 -5.34 -2.96
CA HIS A 115 13.39 -6.44 -3.12
C HIS A 115 14.03 -6.31 -4.50
N LEU A 116 15.27 -5.86 -4.54
CA LEU A 116 16.03 -5.69 -5.78
C LEU A 116 16.90 -6.93 -5.97
N TYR A 117 16.67 -7.68 -7.05
CA TYR A 117 17.52 -8.81 -7.39
C TYR A 117 18.90 -8.26 -7.82
N ALA A 118 19.91 -8.58 -7.05
CA ALA A 118 21.28 -8.10 -7.18
C ALA A 118 22.23 -9.21 -6.71
N PRO A 119 22.41 -10.28 -7.51
CA PRO A 119 23.25 -11.40 -7.12
C PRO A 119 24.68 -10.95 -6.85
N SER A 120 25.31 -11.56 -5.85
CA SER A 120 26.69 -11.27 -5.43
C SER A 120 27.74 -11.93 -6.35
N ASP A 121 27.33 -12.93 -7.13
CA ASP A 121 28.16 -13.63 -8.10
C ASP A 121 27.36 -13.84 -9.41
N VAL A 122 27.93 -13.39 -10.52
CA VAL A 122 27.35 -13.56 -11.85
C VAL A 122 28.41 -14.07 -12.83
N PRO A 123 28.05 -14.94 -13.79
CA PRO A 123 28.97 -15.33 -14.86
C PRO A 123 29.55 -14.13 -15.61
N ALA A 124 30.80 -14.21 -16.05
CA ALA A 124 31.50 -13.12 -16.72
C ALA A 124 30.81 -12.69 -18.04
N ASP A 125 29.99 -13.52 -18.63
CA ASP A 125 29.19 -13.27 -19.83
C ASP A 125 27.74 -12.84 -19.53
N SER A 126 27.41 -12.61 -18.26
CA SER A 126 26.09 -12.13 -17.85
C SER A 126 25.86 -10.68 -18.25
N GLU A 127 24.65 -10.37 -18.69
CA GLU A 127 24.19 -8.98 -18.87
C GLU A 127 23.80 -8.32 -17.55
N ILE A 128 23.77 -9.07 -16.43
CA ILE A 128 23.45 -8.55 -15.10
C ILE A 128 24.68 -7.82 -14.57
N ALA A 129 24.53 -6.53 -14.29
CA ALA A 129 25.58 -5.75 -13.65
C ALA A 129 25.65 -6.09 -12.15
N LEU A 130 26.86 -6.30 -11.64
CA LEU A 130 27.09 -6.37 -10.19
C LEU A 130 26.85 -5.01 -9.58
N ILE A 131 26.08 -5.00 -8.50
CA ILE A 131 25.87 -3.81 -7.67
C ILE A 131 26.89 -3.85 -6.53
N ASP A 132 27.66 -2.78 -6.38
CA ASP A 132 28.53 -2.59 -5.23
C ASP A 132 27.67 -2.23 -4.01
N ASP A 133 27.65 -3.12 -3.03
CA ASP A 133 26.81 -2.98 -1.83
C ASP A 133 27.15 -1.72 -1.02
N GLU A 134 28.45 -1.40 -0.86
CA GLU A 134 28.88 -0.25 -0.07
C GLU A 134 28.42 1.06 -0.74
N HIS A 135 28.59 1.18 -2.05
CA HIS A 135 28.10 2.33 -2.78
C HIS A 135 26.58 2.44 -2.76
N PHE A 136 25.87 1.31 -2.87
CA PHE A 136 24.39 1.30 -2.82
C PHE A 136 23.86 1.72 -1.44
N LEU A 137 24.43 1.19 -0.36
CA LEU A 137 24.05 1.55 1.01
C LEU A 137 24.33 3.04 1.28
N THR A 138 25.51 3.53 0.86
CA THR A 138 25.88 4.95 0.97
C THR A 138 24.89 5.84 0.22
N ALA A 139 24.44 5.43 -0.97
CA ALA A 139 23.44 6.18 -1.74
C ALA A 139 22.06 6.21 -1.02
N CYS A 140 21.62 5.11 -0.41
CA CYS A 140 20.41 5.09 0.40
C CYS A 140 20.51 6.03 1.62
N GLU A 141 21.64 6.05 2.30
CA GLU A 141 21.89 6.99 3.41
C GLU A 141 21.84 8.44 2.93
N ALA A 142 22.47 8.75 1.80
CA ALA A 142 22.50 10.10 1.23
C ALA A 142 21.10 10.59 0.78
N LEU A 143 20.22 9.68 0.39
CA LEU A 143 18.83 9.97 0.03
C LEU A 143 17.90 10.08 1.25
N SER A 144 18.37 9.67 2.45
CA SER A 144 17.59 9.86 3.67
C SER A 144 17.60 11.30 4.11
N GLY A 145 16.52 11.76 4.74
CA GLY A 145 16.38 13.14 5.19
C GLY A 145 15.15 13.83 4.61
N THR A 146 15.09 15.13 4.77
CA THR A 146 14.01 15.94 4.22
C THR A 146 14.47 16.63 2.94
N HIS A 147 13.72 16.40 1.87
CA HIS A 147 14.02 16.88 0.53
C HIS A 147 12.81 17.61 -0.05
N ASP A 148 13.09 18.68 -0.80
CA ASP A 148 12.10 19.28 -1.69
C ASP A 148 12.06 18.47 -2.99
N VAL A 149 10.93 17.81 -3.23
CA VAL A 149 10.70 16.96 -4.39
C VAL A 149 9.80 17.62 -5.44
N ALA A 150 9.75 18.95 -5.48
CA ALA A 150 8.92 19.72 -6.42
C ALA A 150 9.09 19.25 -7.88
N ASN A 151 10.30 18.83 -8.28
CA ASN A 151 10.56 18.33 -9.65
C ASN A 151 10.05 16.88 -9.89
N LEU A 152 9.58 16.18 -8.84
CA LEU A 152 9.14 14.79 -8.91
C LEU A 152 7.65 14.62 -8.60
N THR A 153 6.94 15.71 -8.34
CA THR A 153 5.49 15.72 -8.05
C THR A 153 4.79 16.75 -8.93
N PRO A 154 3.53 16.51 -9.32
CA PRO A 154 2.71 17.54 -9.96
C PRO A 154 2.18 18.60 -8.98
N ASP A 155 2.43 18.45 -7.66
CA ASP A 155 1.96 19.37 -6.64
C ASP A 155 2.73 20.70 -6.70
N ASP A 156 2.02 21.83 -6.62
CA ASP A 156 2.61 23.16 -6.61
C ASP A 156 3.01 23.64 -5.21
N HIS A 157 2.62 22.90 -4.14
CA HIS A 157 2.86 23.25 -2.74
C HIS A 157 2.98 22.00 -1.88
N ASN A 158 3.55 22.14 -0.69
CA ASN A 158 3.86 21.01 0.22
C ASN A 158 4.70 19.92 -0.47
N THR A 159 5.76 20.33 -1.15
CA THR A 159 6.64 19.44 -1.90
C THR A 159 7.75 18.81 -1.06
N GLU A 160 7.89 19.22 0.21
CA GLU A 160 8.85 18.57 1.12
C GLU A 160 8.39 17.16 1.50
N ARG A 161 9.31 16.23 1.43
CA ARG A 161 9.13 14.83 1.89
C ARG A 161 10.30 14.43 2.77
N THR A 162 9.99 13.77 3.88
CA THR A 162 11.02 13.16 4.73
C THR A 162 11.08 11.67 4.43
N LEU A 163 12.24 11.21 4.01
CA LEU A 163 12.54 9.81 3.69
C LEU A 163 13.42 9.24 4.79
N ALA A 164 13.17 7.99 5.17
CA ALA A 164 14.01 7.21 6.07
C ALA A 164 14.34 5.89 5.36
N LEU A 165 15.42 5.88 4.60
CA LEU A 165 15.84 4.73 3.82
C LEU A 165 16.82 3.88 4.61
N THR A 166 16.57 2.58 4.63
CA THR A 166 17.53 1.57 5.08
C THR A 166 17.65 0.50 4.00
N ALA A 167 18.85 -0.02 3.80
CA ALA A 167 19.07 -1.11 2.88
C ALA A 167 19.92 -2.19 3.54
N THR A 168 19.64 -3.45 3.20
CA THR A 168 20.38 -4.63 3.71
C THR A 168 20.52 -5.64 2.58
N ARG A 169 21.59 -6.44 2.64
CA ARG A 169 21.76 -7.61 1.78
C ARG A 169 21.05 -8.81 2.42
N ASP A 170 20.22 -9.51 1.63
CA ASP A 170 19.60 -10.78 1.98
C ASP A 170 19.75 -11.76 0.82
N GLY A 171 20.78 -12.61 0.89
CA GLY A 171 21.17 -13.50 -0.23
C GLY A 171 21.43 -12.70 -1.51
N ASP A 172 20.73 -13.04 -2.58
CA ASP A 172 20.83 -12.38 -3.89
C ASP A 172 19.96 -11.11 -4.01
N TYR A 173 19.44 -10.59 -2.89
CA TYR A 173 18.61 -9.40 -2.91
C TYR A 173 19.20 -8.28 -2.09
N LEU A 174 19.08 -7.06 -2.58
CA LEU A 174 19.15 -5.84 -1.80
C LEU A 174 17.73 -5.47 -1.37
N VAL A 175 17.48 -5.45 -0.08
CA VAL A 175 16.18 -5.12 0.51
C VAL A 175 16.22 -3.68 1.00
N VAL A 176 15.44 -2.82 0.37
CA VAL A 176 15.33 -1.40 0.72
C VAL A 176 14.01 -1.17 1.43
N THR A 177 14.07 -0.55 2.60
CA THR A 177 12.87 -0.05 3.32
C THR A 177 12.90 1.47 3.33
N ALA A 178 11.78 2.07 2.92
CA ALA A 178 11.56 3.51 2.82
C ALA A 178 10.37 3.96 3.67
#